data_25b2e3b2afb7e0394ee99756e2f45ce2
#
_entry.id   25b2e3b2afb7e0394ee99756e2f45ce2
#
_cell.length_a   1.000
_cell.length_b   1.000
_cell.length_c   1.000
_cell.angle_alpha   90.00
_cell.angle_beta   90.00
_cell.angle_gamma   90.00
#
_symmetry.space_group_name_H-M   'P 1'
#
loop_
_entity.id
_entity.type
_entity.pdbx_description
1 polymer ?
#
loop_
_entity_poly.entity_id
_entity_poly.type
_entity_poly.pdbx_seq_one_letter_code
_entity_poly.pdbx_strand_id
1 'polypeptide(L)'
;MIGVVGAGRMGLPMVRRLAGAGHRIRVAGRTAEARRALAQEPAQVVPEVAQVGEGADAVLVCVRTDEQVREVCLHGGLLDVMSAGAVLVVHTTGSPHTVEAVAARGERRGIMVLDAPVSGGPPDVAAGRVTLYVGGADNAVARIRPVLRSYGDPVLHVGPLGAGQRVKLVNNTVFAAQIGLLSHAVRLGGELGIDEHLLLEALTHGSASSRALAGVVRHGSVTEFARTTGEFLGKDLDAVRTVADELGADLGALAPALDALADAVAPAGAG
;
A
#
# COMPACT_ATOMS: atom_id res chain seq x y z
N MET A 1 -13.35 -2.80 -19.44
CA MET A 1 -12.02 -3.48 -19.32
C MET A 1 -11.20 -2.79 -18.24
N ILE A 2 -10.63 -3.56 -17.33
CA ILE A 2 -9.74 -3.04 -16.28
C ILE A 2 -8.34 -3.61 -16.50
N GLY A 3 -7.35 -2.76 -16.65
CA GLY A 3 -5.95 -3.13 -16.70
C GLY A 3 -5.36 -3.24 -15.28
N VAL A 4 -4.48 -4.21 -15.04
CA VAL A 4 -3.76 -4.35 -13.77
C VAL A 4 -2.26 -4.53 -14.03
N VAL A 5 -1.46 -3.63 -13.48
CA VAL A 5 0.01 -3.73 -13.50
C VAL A 5 0.52 -4.02 -12.10
N GLY A 6 1.20 -5.16 -11.94
CA GLY A 6 1.71 -5.60 -10.64
C GLY A 6 0.79 -6.61 -9.95
N ALA A 7 0.55 -7.76 -10.56
CA ALA A 7 -0.17 -8.90 -9.97
C ALA A 7 0.71 -9.72 -9.00
N GLY A 8 1.34 -9.02 -8.04
CA GLY A 8 2.07 -9.62 -6.94
C GLY A 8 1.16 -9.94 -5.74
N ARG A 9 1.75 -9.98 -4.53
CA ARG A 9 1.05 -10.35 -3.28
C ARG A 9 -0.24 -9.57 -3.05
N MET A 10 -0.25 -8.25 -3.34
CA MET A 10 -1.43 -7.39 -3.18
C MET A 10 -2.31 -7.38 -4.44
N GLY A 11 -1.71 -7.29 -5.63
CA GLY A 11 -2.45 -7.12 -6.88
C GLY A 11 -3.15 -8.38 -7.36
N LEU A 12 -2.63 -9.58 -7.07
CA LEU A 12 -3.27 -10.83 -7.50
C LEU A 12 -4.65 -11.04 -6.84
N PRO A 13 -4.83 -10.86 -5.52
CA PRO A 13 -6.17 -10.89 -4.93
C PRO A 13 -7.09 -9.79 -5.50
N MET A 14 -6.56 -8.60 -5.89
CA MET A 14 -7.37 -7.57 -6.59
C MET A 14 -7.90 -8.09 -7.93
N VAL A 15 -7.04 -8.75 -8.75
CA VAL A 15 -7.44 -9.37 -10.02
C VAL A 15 -8.60 -10.34 -9.81
N ARG A 16 -8.48 -11.23 -8.83
CA ARG A 16 -9.52 -12.23 -8.51
C ARG A 16 -10.84 -11.59 -8.09
N ARG A 17 -10.78 -10.57 -7.22
CA ARG A 17 -11.95 -9.83 -6.75
C ARG A 17 -12.65 -9.07 -7.87
N LEU A 18 -11.88 -8.40 -8.72
CA LEU A 18 -12.40 -7.68 -9.89
C LEU A 18 -13.09 -8.61 -10.88
N ALA A 19 -12.47 -9.74 -11.19
CA ALA A 19 -13.07 -10.75 -12.07
C ALA A 19 -14.35 -11.34 -11.46
N GLY A 20 -14.35 -11.63 -10.16
CA GLY A 20 -15.54 -12.09 -9.41
C GLY A 20 -16.67 -11.06 -9.38
N ALA A 21 -16.36 -9.76 -9.52
CA ALA A 21 -17.33 -8.68 -9.69
C ALA A 21 -17.78 -8.47 -11.14
N GLY A 22 -17.36 -9.33 -12.07
CA GLY A 22 -17.79 -9.31 -13.48
C GLY A 22 -16.96 -8.39 -14.38
N HIS A 23 -15.84 -7.84 -13.91
CA HIS A 23 -14.96 -7.03 -14.75
C HIS A 23 -14.13 -7.92 -15.68
N ARG A 24 -13.92 -7.47 -16.92
CA ARG A 24 -12.92 -8.05 -17.82
C ARG A 24 -11.55 -7.49 -17.44
N ILE A 25 -10.59 -8.38 -17.17
CA ILE A 25 -9.27 -7.99 -16.65
C ILE A 25 -8.20 -8.27 -17.69
N ARG A 26 -7.23 -7.36 -17.81
CA ARG A 26 -5.98 -7.55 -18.53
C ARG A 26 -4.82 -7.31 -17.56
N VAL A 27 -3.84 -8.23 -17.55
CA VAL A 27 -2.71 -8.18 -16.61
C VAL A 27 -1.39 -8.41 -17.32
N ALA A 28 -0.34 -7.67 -16.95
CA ALA A 28 0.99 -7.88 -17.49
C ALA A 28 1.77 -8.93 -16.71
N GLY A 29 2.40 -9.87 -17.44
CA GLY A 29 3.37 -10.81 -16.92
C GLY A 29 4.75 -10.60 -17.55
N ARG A 30 5.64 -9.86 -16.89
CA ARG A 30 6.96 -9.46 -17.45
C ARG A 30 7.89 -10.64 -17.79
N THR A 31 7.80 -11.73 -17.04
CA THR A 31 8.60 -12.94 -17.30
C THR A 31 7.73 -14.09 -17.81
N ALA A 32 8.33 -15.06 -18.51
CA ALA A 32 7.61 -16.26 -18.95
C ALA A 32 7.02 -17.06 -17.78
N GLU A 33 7.70 -17.08 -16.64
CA GLU A 33 7.23 -17.72 -15.42
C GLU A 33 6.00 -16.98 -14.84
N ALA A 34 6.06 -15.64 -14.73
CA ALA A 34 4.94 -14.82 -14.29
C ALA A 34 3.72 -15.00 -15.21
N ARG A 35 3.92 -15.05 -16.53
CA ARG A 35 2.82 -15.31 -17.49
C ARG A 35 2.20 -16.68 -17.29
N ARG A 36 3.01 -17.72 -17.06
CA ARG A 36 2.49 -19.08 -16.78
C ARG A 36 1.69 -19.14 -15.49
N ALA A 37 2.16 -18.48 -14.44
CA ALA A 37 1.42 -18.39 -13.18
C ALA A 37 0.09 -17.63 -13.34
N LEU A 38 0.09 -16.51 -14.07
CA LEU A 38 -1.09 -15.70 -14.32
C LEU A 38 -2.08 -16.34 -15.31
N ALA A 39 -1.64 -17.28 -16.15
CA ALA A 39 -2.53 -17.99 -17.09
C ALA A 39 -3.61 -18.84 -16.40
N GLN A 40 -3.46 -19.11 -15.10
CA GLN A 40 -4.48 -19.80 -14.29
C GLN A 40 -5.50 -18.83 -13.67
N GLU A 41 -5.29 -17.52 -13.82
CA GLU A 41 -6.15 -16.50 -13.26
C GLU A 41 -7.23 -16.05 -14.26
N PRO A 42 -8.36 -15.53 -13.79
CA PRO A 42 -9.45 -15.08 -14.65
C PRO A 42 -9.15 -13.72 -15.31
N ALA A 43 -8.05 -13.66 -16.08
CA ALA A 43 -7.55 -12.45 -16.72
C ALA A 43 -6.87 -12.75 -18.06
N GLN A 44 -6.94 -11.81 -18.99
CA GLN A 44 -6.13 -11.84 -20.21
C GLN A 44 -4.69 -11.46 -19.86
N VAL A 45 -3.75 -12.36 -20.04
CA VAL A 45 -2.33 -12.12 -19.78
C VAL A 45 -1.65 -11.55 -21.01
N VAL A 46 -0.92 -10.45 -20.84
CA VAL A 46 -0.12 -9.81 -21.90
C VAL A 46 1.36 -9.71 -21.52
N PRO A 47 2.29 -9.78 -22.49
CA PRO A 47 3.72 -9.71 -22.18
C PRO A 47 4.19 -8.30 -21.81
N GLU A 48 3.63 -7.27 -22.45
CA GLU A 48 4.10 -5.89 -22.30
C GLU A 48 3.18 -5.07 -21.41
N VAL A 49 3.78 -4.22 -20.56
CA VAL A 49 3.03 -3.37 -19.62
C VAL A 49 2.13 -2.39 -20.36
N ALA A 50 2.60 -1.81 -21.46
CA ALA A 50 1.80 -0.88 -22.27
C ALA A 50 0.49 -1.51 -22.75
N GLN A 51 0.52 -2.78 -23.18
CA GLN A 51 -0.67 -3.49 -23.65
C GLN A 51 -1.82 -3.56 -22.63
N VAL A 52 -1.50 -3.42 -21.33
CA VAL A 52 -2.50 -3.41 -20.27
C VAL A 52 -3.45 -2.21 -20.42
N GLY A 53 -2.94 -1.08 -20.93
CA GLY A 53 -3.68 0.16 -21.09
C GLY A 53 -4.56 0.22 -22.35
N GLU A 54 -4.33 -0.65 -23.36
CA GLU A 54 -5.05 -0.61 -24.62
C GLU A 54 -6.55 -0.87 -24.45
N GLY A 55 -7.40 0.15 -24.71
CA GLY A 55 -8.84 0.08 -24.58
C GLY A 55 -9.33 -0.19 -23.15
N ALA A 56 -8.50 0.06 -22.14
CA ALA A 56 -8.90 -0.02 -20.74
C ALA A 56 -9.66 1.24 -20.30
N ASP A 57 -10.79 1.06 -19.62
CA ASP A 57 -11.54 2.14 -18.96
C ASP A 57 -10.82 2.64 -17.71
N ALA A 58 -10.08 1.74 -17.06
CA ALA A 58 -9.20 2.06 -15.94
C ALA A 58 -8.00 1.13 -15.89
N VAL A 59 -6.87 1.63 -15.37
CA VAL A 59 -5.67 0.85 -15.08
C VAL A 59 -5.29 1.02 -13.61
N LEU A 60 -5.07 -0.09 -12.91
CA LEU A 60 -4.61 -0.15 -11.54
C LEU A 60 -3.12 -0.50 -11.52
N VAL A 61 -2.30 0.34 -10.90
CA VAL A 61 -0.86 0.12 -10.75
C VAL A 61 -0.56 -0.22 -9.29
N CYS A 62 -0.14 -1.47 -9.05
CA CYS A 62 0.16 -2.02 -7.72
C CYS A 62 1.53 -2.72 -7.75
N VAL A 63 2.56 -1.95 -8.01
CA VAL A 63 3.96 -2.40 -8.02
C VAL A 63 4.63 -2.20 -6.67
N ARG A 64 5.89 -2.64 -6.52
CA ARG A 64 6.55 -2.65 -5.21
C ARG A 64 7.10 -1.28 -4.79
N THR A 65 7.67 -0.52 -5.73
CA THR A 65 8.40 0.71 -5.41
C THR A 65 7.92 1.89 -6.22
N ASP A 66 8.26 3.09 -5.75
CA ASP A 66 7.99 4.36 -6.41
C ASP A 66 8.69 4.45 -7.77
N GLU A 67 9.94 3.98 -7.87
CA GLU A 67 10.70 3.91 -9.13
C GLU A 67 9.99 3.03 -10.16
N GLN A 68 9.38 1.91 -9.72
CA GLN A 68 8.60 1.08 -10.62
C GLN A 68 7.32 1.77 -11.10
N VAL A 69 6.70 2.63 -10.28
CA VAL A 69 5.57 3.47 -10.72
C VAL A 69 6.04 4.42 -11.80
N ARG A 70 7.18 5.10 -11.59
CA ARG A 70 7.77 6.02 -12.58
C ARG A 70 8.10 5.29 -13.87
N GLU A 71 8.76 4.13 -13.79
CA GLU A 71 9.09 3.31 -14.94
C GLU A 71 7.84 2.92 -15.74
N VAL A 72 6.82 2.36 -15.08
CA VAL A 72 5.58 1.92 -15.71
C VAL A 72 4.80 3.09 -16.33
N CYS A 73 4.65 4.19 -15.59
CA CYS A 73 3.74 5.27 -15.98
C CYS A 73 4.41 6.34 -16.85
N LEU A 74 5.71 6.63 -16.62
CA LEU A 74 6.38 7.73 -17.31
C LEU A 74 7.26 7.28 -18.48
N HIS A 75 7.86 6.06 -18.38
CA HIS A 75 8.84 5.56 -19.36
C HIS A 75 8.34 4.32 -20.11
N GLY A 76 7.49 3.48 -19.50
CA GLY A 76 7.03 2.21 -20.05
C GLY A 76 5.89 2.30 -21.08
N GLY A 77 5.53 3.48 -21.56
CA GLY A 77 4.53 3.68 -22.60
C GLY A 77 3.07 3.43 -22.19
N LEU A 78 2.80 3.12 -20.91
CA LEU A 78 1.43 2.82 -20.44
C LEU A 78 0.46 3.97 -20.72
N LEU A 79 0.83 5.19 -20.33
CA LEU A 79 -0.01 6.37 -20.57
C LEU A 79 -0.16 6.68 -22.06
N ASP A 80 0.77 6.23 -22.92
CA ASP A 80 0.74 6.54 -24.35
C ASP A 80 -0.32 5.74 -25.10
N VAL A 81 -0.75 4.61 -24.57
CA VAL A 81 -1.76 3.72 -25.19
C VAL A 81 -3.13 3.78 -24.50
N MET A 82 -3.22 4.41 -23.33
CA MET A 82 -4.50 4.61 -22.64
C MET A 82 -5.35 5.62 -23.40
N SER A 83 -6.65 5.37 -23.44
CA SER A 83 -7.63 6.26 -24.08
C SER A 83 -7.91 7.50 -23.25
N ALA A 84 -8.18 8.62 -23.91
CA ALA A 84 -8.70 9.81 -23.24
C ALA A 84 -9.98 9.48 -22.45
N GLY A 85 -10.10 10.04 -21.25
CA GLY A 85 -11.18 9.76 -20.32
C GLY A 85 -10.99 8.48 -19.48
N ALA A 86 -9.94 7.68 -19.72
CA ALA A 86 -9.61 6.56 -18.84
C ALA A 86 -9.06 7.05 -17.47
N VAL A 87 -9.12 6.18 -16.47
CA VAL A 87 -8.63 6.47 -15.11
C VAL A 87 -7.41 5.62 -14.81
N LEU A 88 -6.31 6.24 -14.40
CA LEU A 88 -5.16 5.56 -13.82
C LEU A 88 -5.20 5.67 -12.29
N VAL A 89 -5.07 4.53 -11.59
CA VAL A 89 -5.06 4.48 -10.12
C VAL A 89 -3.73 3.91 -9.65
N VAL A 90 -3.00 4.67 -8.83
CA VAL A 90 -1.73 4.23 -8.22
C VAL A 90 -1.98 3.74 -6.80
N HIS A 91 -1.85 2.43 -6.58
CA HIS A 91 -1.98 1.78 -5.25
C HIS A 91 -0.66 1.69 -4.49
N THR A 92 0.45 1.74 -5.21
CA THR A 92 1.79 1.70 -4.61
C THR A 92 1.96 2.86 -3.64
N THR A 93 2.41 2.56 -2.41
CA THR A 93 2.83 3.61 -1.48
C THR A 93 4.14 4.21 -1.95
N GLY A 94 4.19 5.54 -2.08
CA GLY A 94 5.35 6.26 -2.56
C GLY A 94 5.22 7.78 -2.31
N SER A 95 6.07 8.56 -2.98
CA SER A 95 6.05 10.02 -2.90
C SER A 95 4.80 10.62 -3.55
N PRO A 96 4.13 11.60 -2.91
CA PRO A 96 3.11 12.41 -3.57
C PRO A 96 3.59 13.04 -4.88
N HIS A 97 4.86 13.44 -4.98
CA HIS A 97 5.44 14.02 -6.19
C HIS A 97 5.46 13.06 -7.38
N THR A 98 5.57 11.75 -7.12
CA THR A 98 5.49 10.77 -8.22
C THR A 98 4.11 10.73 -8.84
N VAL A 99 3.04 10.71 -8.05
CA VAL A 99 1.68 10.72 -8.63
C VAL A 99 1.34 12.06 -9.27
N GLU A 100 1.87 13.18 -8.76
CA GLU A 100 1.77 14.49 -9.38
C GLU A 100 2.46 14.53 -10.78
N ALA A 101 3.67 13.96 -10.88
CA ALA A 101 4.38 13.84 -12.16
C ALA A 101 3.63 12.94 -13.16
N VAL A 102 3.08 11.83 -12.70
CA VAL A 102 2.25 10.92 -13.50
C VAL A 102 0.99 11.63 -13.97
N ALA A 103 0.34 12.42 -13.11
CA ALA A 103 -0.85 13.20 -13.47
C ALA A 103 -0.55 14.27 -14.52
N ALA A 104 0.54 15.01 -14.37
CA ALA A 104 0.96 16.01 -15.36
C ALA A 104 1.21 15.39 -16.75
N ARG A 105 1.68 14.14 -16.82
CA ARG A 105 1.80 13.38 -18.07
C ARG A 105 0.44 12.92 -18.60
N GLY A 106 -0.43 12.40 -17.69
CA GLY A 106 -1.76 11.89 -18.01
C GLY A 106 -2.70 12.99 -18.54
N GLU A 107 -2.66 14.18 -17.94
CA GLU A 107 -3.48 15.32 -18.32
C GLU A 107 -3.31 15.70 -19.80
N ARG A 108 -2.08 15.68 -20.31
CA ARG A 108 -1.79 15.95 -21.73
C ARG A 108 -2.44 14.96 -22.70
N ARG A 109 -2.93 13.83 -22.17
CA ARG A 109 -3.61 12.78 -22.92
C ARG A 109 -5.08 12.62 -22.52
N GLY A 110 -5.59 13.49 -21.66
CA GLY A 110 -6.95 13.43 -21.15
C GLY A 110 -7.21 12.24 -20.20
N ILE A 111 -6.16 11.71 -19.55
CA ILE A 111 -6.25 10.61 -18.60
C ILE A 111 -6.35 11.19 -17.19
N MET A 112 -7.35 10.73 -16.42
CA MET A 112 -7.51 11.10 -15.03
C MET A 112 -6.61 10.21 -14.14
N VAL A 113 -5.81 10.82 -13.26
CA VAL A 113 -4.91 10.09 -12.37
C VAL A 113 -5.38 10.25 -10.92
N LEU A 114 -5.38 9.15 -10.19
CA LEU A 114 -5.70 9.07 -8.76
C LEU A 114 -4.59 8.31 -8.03
N ASP A 115 -4.33 8.68 -6.81
CA ASP A 115 -3.60 7.86 -5.86
C ASP A 115 -4.59 7.19 -4.91
N ALA A 116 -4.38 5.90 -4.66
CA ALA A 116 -5.25 5.11 -3.78
C ALA A 116 -4.44 4.03 -3.03
N PRO A 117 -3.42 4.43 -2.24
CA PRO A 117 -2.67 3.47 -1.45
C PRO A 117 -3.59 2.73 -0.48
N VAL A 118 -3.18 1.52 -0.14
CA VAL A 118 -3.99 0.57 0.62
C VAL A 118 -3.51 0.42 2.06
N SER A 119 -4.42 0.16 2.99
CA SER A 119 -4.12 -0.23 4.36
C SER A 119 -4.80 -1.56 4.69
N GLY A 120 -3.98 -2.57 4.97
CA GLY A 120 -4.33 -3.97 5.13
C GLY A 120 -3.39 -4.86 4.32
N GLY A 121 -3.55 -6.18 4.46
CA GLY A 121 -2.74 -7.18 3.78
C GLY A 121 -3.48 -7.93 2.67
N PRO A 122 -2.80 -8.90 2.01
CA PRO A 122 -3.43 -9.73 0.98
C PRO A 122 -4.72 -10.43 1.42
N PRO A 123 -4.85 -10.91 2.69
CA PRO A 123 -6.11 -11.46 3.18
C PRO A 123 -7.26 -10.46 3.20
N ASP A 124 -6.98 -9.17 3.52
CA ASP A 124 -7.99 -8.12 3.54
C ASP A 124 -8.48 -7.81 2.13
N VAL A 125 -7.56 -7.78 1.13
CA VAL A 125 -7.91 -7.63 -0.28
C VAL A 125 -8.78 -8.80 -0.74
N ALA A 126 -8.37 -10.04 -0.45
CA ALA A 126 -9.12 -11.25 -0.81
C ALA A 126 -10.53 -11.26 -0.20
N ALA A 127 -10.68 -10.69 0.99
CA ALA A 127 -11.96 -10.54 1.68
C ALA A 127 -12.77 -9.31 1.22
N GLY A 128 -12.21 -8.45 0.35
CA GLY A 128 -12.88 -7.22 -0.10
C GLY A 128 -12.96 -6.12 0.96
N ARG A 129 -12.07 -6.14 1.96
CA ARG A 129 -12.10 -5.27 3.13
C ARG A 129 -10.83 -4.42 3.32
N VAL A 130 -9.97 -4.35 2.30
CA VAL A 130 -8.80 -3.47 2.39
C VAL A 130 -9.26 -2.01 2.38
N THR A 131 -8.69 -1.19 3.28
CA THR A 131 -8.97 0.25 3.29
C THR A 131 -8.22 0.94 2.17
N LEU A 132 -8.89 1.83 1.43
CA LEU A 132 -8.32 2.64 0.35
C LEU A 132 -8.38 4.13 0.73
N TYR A 133 -7.23 4.81 0.68
CA TYR A 133 -7.14 6.27 0.83
C TYR A 133 -7.02 6.89 -0.55
N VAL A 134 -8.12 7.46 -1.06
CA VAL A 134 -8.17 7.94 -2.45
C VAL A 134 -7.93 9.44 -2.50
N GLY A 135 -6.91 9.85 -3.24
CA GLY A 135 -6.65 11.24 -3.61
C GLY A 135 -6.93 11.50 -5.08
N GLY A 136 -7.58 12.64 -5.38
CA GLY A 136 -7.84 13.07 -6.75
C GLY A 136 -9.15 13.81 -6.93
N ALA A 137 -9.48 14.14 -8.18
CA ALA A 137 -10.68 14.91 -8.52
C ALA A 137 -11.97 14.11 -8.27
N ASP A 138 -13.02 14.78 -7.75
CA ASP A 138 -14.30 14.18 -7.37
C ASP A 138 -14.94 13.33 -8.48
N ASN A 139 -14.93 13.82 -9.72
CA ASN A 139 -15.49 13.13 -10.86
C ASN A 139 -14.74 11.83 -11.20
N ALA A 140 -13.40 11.85 -11.09
CA ALA A 140 -12.58 10.67 -11.30
C ALA A 140 -12.80 9.63 -10.19
N VAL A 141 -12.88 10.09 -8.92
CA VAL A 141 -13.17 9.23 -7.77
C VAL A 141 -14.57 8.62 -7.88
N ALA A 142 -15.58 9.40 -8.23
CA ALA A 142 -16.94 8.90 -8.43
C ALA A 142 -16.99 7.81 -9.52
N ARG A 143 -16.27 8.01 -10.63
CA ARG A 143 -16.20 7.07 -11.75
C ARG A 143 -15.55 5.75 -11.38
N ILE A 144 -14.45 5.76 -10.62
CA ILE A 144 -13.68 4.55 -10.30
C ILE A 144 -14.18 3.84 -9.03
N ARG A 145 -14.94 4.52 -8.17
CA ARG A 145 -15.41 3.98 -6.89
C ARG A 145 -16.08 2.60 -6.97
N PRO A 146 -16.95 2.29 -7.98
CA PRO A 146 -17.51 0.95 -8.11
C PRO A 146 -16.45 -0.15 -8.33
N VAL A 147 -15.39 0.16 -9.09
CA VAL A 147 -14.27 -0.76 -9.34
C VAL A 147 -13.47 -0.97 -8.05
N LEU A 148 -13.15 0.10 -7.32
CA LEU A 148 -12.41 0.04 -6.06
C LEU A 148 -13.15 -0.78 -5.00
N ARG A 149 -14.48 -0.66 -4.93
CA ARG A 149 -15.33 -1.41 -4.01
C ARG A 149 -15.37 -2.92 -4.27
N SER A 150 -14.89 -3.38 -5.42
CA SER A 150 -14.77 -4.82 -5.68
C SER A 150 -13.80 -5.52 -4.72
N TYR A 151 -12.78 -4.79 -4.20
CA TYR A 151 -11.76 -5.35 -3.31
C TYR A 151 -11.47 -4.51 -2.07
N GLY A 152 -12.07 -3.32 -1.91
CA GLY A 152 -11.82 -2.42 -0.79
C GLY A 152 -13.08 -1.87 -0.14
N ASP A 153 -13.07 -1.89 1.19
CA ASP A 153 -14.06 -1.26 2.06
C ASP A 153 -13.38 -0.92 3.41
N PRO A 154 -13.39 0.35 3.83
CA PRO A 154 -13.93 1.53 3.18
C PRO A 154 -13.06 2.08 2.04
N VAL A 155 -13.69 2.73 1.05
CA VAL A 155 -13.04 3.55 0.03
C VAL A 155 -13.21 5.02 0.41
N LEU A 156 -12.17 5.60 0.99
CA LEU A 156 -12.17 6.95 1.57
C LEU A 156 -11.59 7.96 0.58
N HIS A 157 -12.39 8.91 0.11
CA HIS A 157 -11.87 10.07 -0.62
C HIS A 157 -11.33 11.07 0.40
N VAL A 158 -10.01 11.27 0.43
CA VAL A 158 -9.30 12.00 1.48
C VAL A 158 -8.77 13.38 1.03
N GLY A 159 -9.04 13.77 -0.22
CA GLY A 159 -8.66 15.08 -0.74
C GLY A 159 -8.15 15.06 -2.18
N PRO A 160 -7.47 16.12 -2.61
CA PRO A 160 -6.91 16.22 -3.95
C PRO A 160 -5.82 15.16 -4.19
N LEU A 161 -5.33 15.08 -5.44
CA LEU A 161 -4.25 14.18 -5.84
C LEU A 161 -3.05 14.28 -4.88
N GLY A 162 -2.48 13.13 -4.50
CA GLY A 162 -1.42 13.00 -3.52
C GLY A 162 -1.90 12.97 -2.04
N ALA A 163 -3.16 13.31 -1.77
CA ALA A 163 -3.71 13.25 -0.41
C ALA A 163 -3.75 11.82 0.14
N GLY A 164 -4.07 10.84 -0.71
CA GLY A 164 -4.05 9.43 -0.33
C GLY A 164 -2.64 8.98 0.10
N GLN A 165 -1.60 9.36 -0.65
CA GLN A 165 -0.21 9.08 -0.29
C GLN A 165 0.15 9.71 1.05
N ARG A 166 -0.17 10.99 1.26
CA ARG A 166 0.10 11.70 2.52
C ARG A 166 -0.57 11.01 3.71
N VAL A 167 -1.86 10.66 3.59
CA VAL A 167 -2.58 9.91 4.64
C VAL A 167 -1.93 8.55 4.89
N LYS A 168 -1.54 7.84 3.83
CA LYS A 168 -0.89 6.53 3.95
C LYS A 168 0.47 6.62 4.64
N LEU A 169 1.27 7.63 4.32
CA LEU A 169 2.55 7.87 4.99
C LEU A 169 2.37 8.11 6.49
N VAL A 170 1.45 8.99 6.87
CA VAL A 170 1.10 9.23 8.29
C VAL A 170 0.60 7.95 8.97
N ASN A 171 -0.31 7.21 8.30
CA ASN A 171 -0.81 5.92 8.83
C ASN A 171 0.33 4.94 9.12
N ASN A 172 1.28 4.81 8.20
CA ASN A 172 2.39 3.86 8.36
C ASN A 172 3.39 4.32 9.42
N THR A 173 3.62 5.63 9.54
CA THR A 173 4.42 6.21 10.61
C THR A 173 3.82 5.89 11.99
N VAL A 174 2.52 6.15 12.17
CA VAL A 174 1.83 5.87 13.44
C VAL A 174 1.83 4.35 13.72
N PHE A 175 1.59 3.51 12.71
CA PHE A 175 1.60 2.06 12.88
C PHE A 175 2.98 1.54 13.30
N ALA A 176 4.05 2.04 12.67
CA ALA A 176 5.42 1.70 13.02
C ALA A 176 5.79 2.18 14.43
N ALA A 177 5.42 3.42 14.79
CA ALA A 177 5.64 3.98 16.12
C ALA A 177 4.91 3.15 17.20
N GLN A 178 3.70 2.68 16.93
CA GLN A 178 2.98 1.78 17.86
C GLN A 178 3.75 0.47 18.11
N ILE A 179 4.39 -0.12 17.09
CA ILE A 179 5.20 -1.33 17.28
C ILE A 179 6.43 -1.02 18.14
N GLY A 180 7.12 0.11 17.89
CA GLY A 180 8.24 0.56 18.70
C GLY A 180 7.84 0.82 20.16
N LEU A 181 6.69 1.47 20.39
CA LEU A 181 6.17 1.69 21.74
C LEU A 181 5.82 0.37 22.44
N LEU A 182 5.28 -0.63 21.71
CA LEU A 182 4.99 -1.95 22.28
C LEU A 182 6.26 -2.68 22.72
N SER A 183 7.40 -2.52 22.04
CA SER A 183 8.67 -3.11 22.47
C SER A 183 9.12 -2.57 23.84
N HIS A 184 8.96 -1.26 24.04
CA HIS A 184 9.24 -0.62 25.33
C HIS A 184 8.22 -0.98 26.41
N ALA A 185 6.93 -1.14 26.05
CA ALA A 185 5.89 -1.58 26.98
C ALA A 185 6.15 -3.01 27.49
N VAL A 186 6.60 -3.92 26.63
CA VAL A 186 6.99 -5.29 27.02
C VAL A 186 8.19 -5.26 27.96
N ARG A 187 9.22 -4.46 27.68
CA ARG A 187 10.36 -4.29 28.58
C ARG A 187 9.94 -3.77 29.94
N LEU A 188 9.12 -2.72 29.99
CA LEU A 188 8.57 -2.18 31.24
C LEU A 188 7.77 -3.25 32.00
N GLY A 189 6.93 -4.03 31.29
CA GLY A 189 6.18 -5.15 31.88
C GLY A 189 7.10 -6.18 32.55
N GLY A 190 8.21 -6.53 31.88
CA GLY A 190 9.22 -7.43 32.43
C GLY A 190 9.87 -6.88 33.72
N GLU A 191 10.21 -5.58 33.75
CA GLU A 191 10.72 -4.91 34.95
C GLU A 191 9.69 -4.89 36.12
N LEU A 192 8.39 -4.88 35.77
CA LEU A 192 7.29 -4.99 36.73
C LEU A 192 6.92 -6.46 37.08
N GLY A 193 7.65 -7.46 36.55
CA GLY A 193 7.43 -8.87 36.81
C GLY A 193 6.25 -9.47 36.04
N ILE A 194 5.81 -8.85 34.93
CA ILE A 194 4.70 -9.34 34.12
C ILE A 194 5.27 -10.10 32.93
N ASP A 195 4.76 -11.30 32.67
CA ASP A 195 5.08 -12.07 31.44
C ASP A 195 4.62 -11.36 30.17
N GLU A 196 5.44 -11.41 29.11
CA GLU A 196 5.15 -10.72 27.83
C GLU A 196 3.82 -11.15 27.22
N HIS A 197 3.55 -12.47 27.18
CA HIS A 197 2.34 -13.00 26.58
C HIS A 197 1.09 -12.54 27.35
N LEU A 198 1.15 -12.62 28.68
CA LEU A 198 0.07 -12.17 29.55
C LEU A 198 -0.17 -10.66 29.40
N LEU A 199 0.90 -9.87 29.34
CA LEU A 199 0.80 -8.42 29.15
C LEU A 199 0.13 -8.09 27.81
N LEU A 200 0.62 -8.66 26.71
CA LEU A 200 0.10 -8.41 25.38
C LEU A 200 -1.37 -8.78 25.25
N GLU A 201 -1.77 -9.95 25.81
CA GLU A 201 -3.16 -10.39 25.83
C GLU A 201 -4.03 -9.40 26.64
N ALA A 202 -3.62 -9.03 27.83
CA ALA A 202 -4.35 -8.08 28.68
C ALA A 202 -4.54 -6.73 28.00
N LEU A 203 -3.51 -6.20 27.32
CA LEU A 203 -3.57 -4.93 26.63
C LEU A 203 -4.60 -4.92 25.47
N THR A 204 -4.91 -6.07 24.87
CA THR A 204 -5.94 -6.15 23.81
C THR A 204 -7.33 -5.77 24.33
N HIS A 205 -7.59 -5.97 25.62
CA HIS A 205 -8.87 -5.67 26.26
C HIS A 205 -8.91 -4.27 26.92
N GLY A 206 -7.76 -3.59 26.95
CA GLY A 206 -7.61 -2.26 27.53
C GLY A 206 -7.72 -1.13 26.51
N SER A 207 -7.64 0.11 26.99
CA SER A 207 -7.65 1.33 26.18
C SER A 207 -6.40 1.47 25.26
N ALA A 208 -5.36 0.68 25.50
CA ALA A 208 -4.15 0.60 24.66
C ALA A 208 -4.32 -0.32 23.44
N SER A 209 -5.51 -0.89 23.22
CA SER A 209 -5.80 -1.77 22.09
C SER A 209 -5.56 -1.05 20.75
N SER A 210 -4.88 -1.73 19.81
CA SER A 210 -4.60 -1.21 18.47
C SER A 210 -4.45 -2.34 17.45
N ARG A 211 -4.46 -2.00 16.14
CA ARG A 211 -4.15 -2.96 15.08
C ARG A 211 -2.70 -3.49 15.15
N ALA A 212 -1.76 -2.66 15.59
CA ALA A 212 -0.38 -3.08 15.82
C ALA A 212 -0.31 -4.13 16.92
N LEU A 213 -0.93 -3.88 18.07
CA LEU A 213 -1.02 -4.83 19.17
C LEU A 213 -1.68 -6.16 18.74
N ALA A 214 -2.81 -6.09 18.03
CA ALA A 214 -3.46 -7.30 17.51
C ALA A 214 -2.57 -8.06 16.50
N GLY A 215 -1.71 -7.36 15.76
CA GLY A 215 -0.69 -7.97 14.91
C GLY A 215 0.37 -8.70 15.73
N VAL A 216 0.90 -8.05 16.76
CA VAL A 216 1.90 -8.60 17.69
C VAL A 216 1.38 -9.88 18.36
N VAL A 217 0.18 -9.84 18.94
CA VAL A 217 -0.44 -11.00 19.60
C VAL A 217 -0.55 -12.19 18.66
N ARG A 218 -0.97 -11.98 17.39
CA ARG A 218 -1.05 -13.07 16.39
C ARG A 218 0.31 -13.68 16.04
N HIS A 219 1.42 -12.95 16.21
CA HIS A 219 2.78 -13.42 15.94
C HIS A 219 3.49 -13.94 17.21
N GLY A 220 2.88 -13.78 18.38
CA GLY A 220 3.38 -14.29 19.65
C GLY A 220 4.39 -13.40 20.36
N SER A 221 5.07 -12.49 19.66
CA SER A 221 5.97 -11.51 20.28
C SER A 221 6.13 -10.24 19.44
N VAL A 222 6.56 -9.14 20.10
CA VAL A 222 6.86 -7.87 19.41
C VAL A 222 8.01 -8.04 18.44
N THR A 223 9.08 -8.73 18.83
CA THR A 223 10.29 -8.93 18.01
C THR A 223 9.96 -9.69 16.71
N GLU A 224 9.20 -10.78 16.78
CA GLU A 224 8.83 -11.55 15.61
C GLU A 224 7.93 -10.76 14.66
N PHE A 225 6.97 -10.01 15.20
CA PHE A 225 6.12 -9.14 14.43
C PHE A 225 6.90 -8.00 13.78
N ALA A 226 7.79 -7.34 14.52
CA ALA A 226 8.65 -6.27 14.03
C ALA A 226 9.53 -6.75 12.88
N ARG A 227 10.16 -7.94 13.03
CA ARG A 227 10.99 -8.57 11.99
C ARG A 227 10.18 -8.85 10.71
N THR A 228 9.01 -9.46 10.84
CA THR A 228 8.14 -9.80 9.69
C THR A 228 7.58 -8.56 9.00
N THR A 229 7.27 -7.52 9.76
CA THR A 229 6.64 -6.30 9.27
C THR A 229 7.67 -5.28 8.79
N GLY A 230 8.89 -5.28 9.36
CA GLY A 230 9.97 -4.35 9.06
C GLY A 230 10.40 -4.35 7.59
N GLU A 231 10.39 -5.52 6.94
CA GLU A 231 10.67 -5.61 5.50
C GLU A 231 9.70 -4.81 4.63
N PHE A 232 8.45 -4.63 5.08
CA PHE A 232 7.43 -3.87 4.36
C PHE A 232 7.38 -2.41 4.77
N LEU A 233 7.57 -2.15 6.06
CA LEU A 233 7.53 -0.79 6.60
C LEU A 233 8.80 -0.01 6.27
N GLY A 234 9.97 -0.64 6.14
CA GLY A 234 11.24 0.03 5.94
C GLY A 234 11.19 1.03 4.78
N LYS A 235 10.80 0.59 3.59
CA LYS A 235 10.67 1.47 2.42
C LYS A 235 9.65 2.60 2.62
N ASP A 236 8.56 2.34 3.36
CA ASP A 236 7.52 3.33 3.60
C ASP A 236 7.99 4.37 4.63
N LEU A 237 8.80 3.95 5.61
CA LEU A 237 9.44 4.86 6.58
C LEU A 237 10.54 5.72 5.92
N ASP A 238 11.29 5.16 4.98
CA ASP A 238 12.24 5.94 4.17
C ASP A 238 11.50 7.00 3.35
N ALA A 239 10.36 6.64 2.74
CA ALA A 239 9.51 7.60 2.04
C ALA A 239 8.96 8.68 2.99
N VAL A 240 8.57 8.32 4.22
CA VAL A 240 8.13 9.29 5.23
C VAL A 240 9.23 10.28 5.56
N ARG A 241 10.45 9.78 5.85
CA ARG A 241 11.61 10.65 6.17
C ARG A 241 11.92 11.60 5.01
N THR A 242 12.00 11.07 3.80
CA THR A 242 12.23 11.87 2.59
C THR A 242 11.18 12.97 2.42
N VAL A 243 9.89 12.63 2.51
CA VAL A 243 8.80 13.61 2.36
C VAL A 243 8.77 14.60 3.52
N ALA A 244 9.07 14.17 4.75
CA ALA A 244 9.15 15.07 5.90
C ALA A 244 10.29 16.08 5.71
N ASP A 245 11.47 15.64 5.27
CA ASP A 245 12.62 16.50 4.99
C ASP A 245 12.31 17.49 3.85
N GLU A 246 11.71 17.04 2.76
CA GLU A 246 11.31 17.89 1.63
C GLU A 246 10.30 18.98 2.02
N LEU A 247 9.42 18.69 2.96
CA LEU A 247 8.38 19.63 3.43
C LEU A 247 8.79 20.41 4.69
N GLY A 248 9.96 20.14 5.27
CA GLY A 248 10.39 20.70 6.55
C GLY A 248 9.46 20.30 7.71
N ALA A 249 8.84 19.12 7.65
CA ALA A 249 7.92 18.62 8.65
C ALA A 249 8.67 17.92 9.79
N ASP A 250 8.29 18.26 11.04
CA ASP A 250 8.84 17.63 12.23
C ASP A 250 8.04 16.37 12.60
N LEU A 251 8.72 15.24 12.77
CA LEU A 251 8.14 13.99 13.27
C LEU A 251 7.82 14.03 14.77
N GLY A 252 8.40 14.96 15.51
CA GLY A 252 8.16 15.14 16.94
C GLY A 252 8.36 13.83 17.73
N ALA A 253 7.40 13.49 18.58
CA ALA A 253 7.44 12.27 19.39
C ALA A 253 7.37 10.96 18.59
N LEU A 254 7.08 10.99 17.29
CA LEU A 254 7.09 9.80 16.45
C LEU A 254 8.54 9.33 16.16
N ALA A 255 9.50 10.25 16.06
CA ALA A 255 10.89 9.91 15.74
C ALA A 255 11.48 8.89 16.73
N PRO A 256 11.54 9.13 18.07
CA PRO A 256 12.08 8.13 19.00
C PRO A 256 11.28 6.82 19.02
N ALA A 257 9.98 6.83 18.74
CA ALA A 257 9.20 5.60 18.64
C ALA A 257 9.55 4.78 17.39
N LEU A 258 9.92 5.43 16.28
CA LEU A 258 10.45 4.75 15.08
C LEU A 258 11.84 4.17 15.31
N ASP A 259 12.70 4.87 16.07
CA ASP A 259 14.01 4.36 16.45
C ASP A 259 13.89 3.11 17.33
N ALA A 260 12.94 3.10 18.27
CA ALA A 260 12.64 1.93 19.08
C ALA A 260 12.17 0.71 18.25
N LEU A 261 11.49 0.92 17.12
CA LEU A 261 11.19 -0.15 16.17
C LEU A 261 12.46 -0.65 15.48
N ALA A 262 13.34 0.24 15.05
CA ALA A 262 14.60 -0.14 14.41
C ALA A 262 15.46 -1.00 15.35
N ASP A 263 15.54 -0.63 16.63
CA ASP A 263 16.25 -1.39 17.67
C ASP A 263 15.63 -2.78 17.88
N ALA A 264 14.29 -2.90 17.86
CA ALA A 264 13.59 -4.17 18.01
C ALA A 264 13.81 -5.13 16.83
N VAL A 265 14.19 -4.63 15.65
CA VAL A 265 14.46 -5.42 14.43
C VAL A 265 15.95 -5.76 14.31
N ALA A 266 16.84 -5.00 14.95
CA ALA A 266 18.27 -5.22 14.89
C ALA A 266 18.63 -6.63 15.41
N PRO A 267 19.54 -7.38 14.74
CA PRO A 267 19.96 -8.68 15.23
C PRO A 267 20.60 -8.54 16.61
N ALA A 268 20.16 -9.36 17.56
CA ALA A 268 20.77 -9.44 18.89
C ALA A 268 22.23 -9.82 18.73
N GLY A 269 23.15 -8.86 18.90
CA GLY A 269 24.60 -9.12 18.85
C GLY A 269 25.49 -8.13 18.10
N ALA A 270 25.05 -6.91 17.84
CA ALA A 270 25.93 -5.83 17.37
C ALA A 270 26.26 -4.85 18.53
N GLY A 271 26.78 -5.37 19.62
CA GLY A 271 27.30 -4.60 20.76
C GLY A 271 28.65 -5.14 21.20
#